data_f0ffb0d4229a08bbeffbe41b34cf4dd8
#
_entry.id   f0ffb0d4229a08bbeffbe41b34cf4dd8
#
_cell.length_a   1.000
_cell.length_b   1.000
_cell.length_c   1.000
_cell.angle_alpha   90.00
_cell.angle_beta   90.00
_cell.angle_gamma   90.00
#
_symmetry.space_group_name_H-M   'P 1'
#
loop_
_entity.id
_entity.type
_entity.pdbx_description
1 polymer ?
#
loop_
_entity_poly.entity_id
_entity_poly.type
_entity_poly.pdbx_seq_one_letter_code
_entity_poly.pdbx_strand_id
1 'polypeptide(L)'
;MFNSYLRTIASGALLAGTCAALGVGLQAQGVKISDPTSVVMIVNRDSNDIAFMDIKTKQMVGKVFLGNNVNPHMVMMSPDGRYVVTGGTRANKAFIIDTKTLQLVKVIPTDIAPEHLAFSPDSRWYYQGNPDGDSISVIDMQSLSKIKTIPGFAEPLNVTFLPDGSKAYIGNYGAHWVGVVDVRRHELVKKIQIAEVPGVAKLDPDKYLGEIHGINIAMPSPDGKYLYAADGTLGIVGVIDPREDKVVKHIRVGKDPWRIYMGHDGKYAITPNNGDETISIIDLKTNSVAATLEAGPNMTGVNFAQGKAFVISSTSGFVYVYDMNSLKPAGRIKMGTNIQLETATTDTKEEKLYLAESTNHEVLIIDAKTNAVERVGHVGLYPWGTHIMDSKDNYCH
;
A
#
# COMPACT_ATOMS: atom_id res chain seq x y z
N MET A 1 45.47 -24.32 55.84
CA MET A 1 44.86 -24.12 57.18
C MET A 1 43.36 -24.02 56.94
N PHE A 2 42.63 -25.15 57.10
CA PHE A 2 41.88 -25.58 58.28
C PHE A 2 41.01 -24.41 58.83
N ASN A 3 39.72 -24.46 58.99
CA ASN A 3 38.69 -25.41 59.41
C ASN A 3 37.31 -24.80 59.13
N SER A 4 36.39 -25.51 58.58
CA SER A 4 35.23 -26.21 59.16
C SER A 4 34.39 -25.43 60.16
N TYR A 5 33.09 -25.33 59.88
CA TYR A 5 32.01 -25.63 60.81
C TYR A 5 30.71 -26.00 60.08
N LEU A 6 30.28 -27.21 60.37
CA LEU A 6 29.03 -27.87 59.99
C LEU A 6 27.88 -27.49 60.95
N ARG A 7 26.66 -27.61 60.41
CA ARG A 7 25.36 -27.90 61.10
C ARG A 7 24.46 -26.73 61.47
N THR A 8 23.31 -26.65 60.80
CA THR A 8 22.06 -27.15 61.43
C THR A 8 20.97 -27.32 60.38
N ILE A 9 20.37 -28.50 60.32
CA ILE A 9 19.18 -28.86 59.53
C ILE A 9 17.97 -28.33 60.30
N ALA A 10 17.12 -27.60 59.63
CA ALA A 10 15.75 -27.39 60.09
C ALA A 10 14.79 -27.63 58.93
N SER A 11 14.00 -28.65 59.12
CA SER A 11 12.91 -29.08 58.23
C SER A 11 11.85 -27.99 58.08
N GLY A 12 11.55 -27.56 56.85
CA GLY A 12 10.45 -26.66 56.55
C GLY A 12 9.72 -27.18 55.31
N ALA A 13 8.47 -27.47 55.50
CA ALA A 13 7.54 -28.15 54.60
C ALA A 13 7.49 -27.53 53.18
N LEU A 14 7.50 -28.43 52.17
CA LEU A 14 7.15 -28.16 50.78
C LEU A 14 5.66 -27.70 50.73
N LEU A 15 5.41 -26.43 50.52
CA LEU A 15 4.18 -25.95 49.97
C LEU A 15 4.35 -25.87 48.46
N ALA A 16 3.86 -26.90 47.77
CA ALA A 16 3.67 -26.86 46.33
C ALA A 16 2.58 -25.88 46.00
N GLY A 17 2.96 -24.61 45.79
CA GLY A 17 2.11 -23.60 45.21
C GLY A 17 1.97 -23.87 43.71
N THR A 18 0.87 -24.46 43.31
CA THR A 18 0.42 -24.48 41.92
C THR A 18 0.23 -23.05 41.45
N CYS A 19 1.23 -22.48 40.74
CA CYS A 19 1.00 -21.31 39.89
C CYS A 19 0.06 -21.75 38.76
N ALA A 20 -1.23 -21.61 39.00
CA ALA A 20 -2.20 -21.54 37.94
C ALA A 20 -1.87 -20.26 37.14
N ALA A 21 -1.22 -20.42 36.01
CA ALA A 21 -1.09 -19.39 34.99
C ALA A 21 -2.53 -19.05 34.57
N LEU A 22 -3.08 -18.02 35.17
CA LEU A 22 -4.26 -17.31 34.62
C LEU A 22 -3.81 -16.69 33.30
N GLY A 23 -3.80 -17.48 32.24
CA GLY A 23 -3.89 -17.01 30.89
C GLY A 23 -5.23 -16.30 30.73
N VAL A 24 -5.27 -15.02 31.10
CA VAL A 24 -6.37 -14.15 30.68
C VAL A 24 -6.17 -13.94 29.19
N GLY A 25 -6.59 -14.93 28.40
CA GLY A 25 -6.95 -14.71 27.03
C GLY A 25 -8.10 -13.70 27.05
N LEU A 26 -7.80 -12.43 26.83
CA LEU A 26 -8.79 -11.50 26.32
C LEU A 26 -9.24 -12.06 24.96
N GLN A 27 -10.23 -12.97 25.00
CA GLN A 27 -11.07 -13.21 23.85
C GLN A 27 -11.73 -11.87 23.55
N ALA A 28 -11.23 -11.18 22.52
CA ALA A 28 -11.96 -10.09 21.91
C ALA A 28 -13.35 -10.64 21.62
N GLN A 29 -14.38 -10.07 22.26
CA GLN A 29 -15.77 -10.34 21.91
C GLN A 29 -15.84 -10.06 20.41
N GLY A 30 -16.21 -11.08 19.61
CA GLY A 30 -16.19 -11.03 18.17
C GLY A 30 -17.07 -9.91 17.64
N VAL A 31 -16.48 -8.77 17.41
CA VAL A 31 -17.11 -7.69 16.66
C VAL A 31 -17.10 -8.14 15.20
N LYS A 32 -18.27 -8.43 14.68
CA LYS A 32 -18.44 -8.76 13.25
C LYS A 32 -18.41 -7.46 12.47
N ILE A 33 -17.58 -7.40 11.45
CA ILE A 33 -17.72 -6.38 10.41
C ILE A 33 -18.98 -6.73 9.62
N SER A 34 -20.07 -6.01 9.91
CA SER A 34 -21.35 -6.22 9.21
C SER A 34 -21.40 -5.50 7.86
N ASP A 35 -20.68 -4.39 7.76
CA ASP A 35 -20.52 -3.60 6.55
C ASP A 35 -19.01 -3.27 6.38
N PRO A 36 -18.33 -3.94 5.45
CA PRO A 36 -16.90 -3.73 5.21
C PRO A 36 -16.53 -2.31 4.80
N THR A 37 -17.45 -1.55 4.19
CA THR A 37 -17.21 -0.16 3.78
C THR A 37 -17.31 0.83 4.96
N SER A 38 -17.77 0.36 6.12
CA SER A 38 -17.88 1.16 7.35
C SER A 38 -16.64 1.09 8.25
N VAL A 39 -15.59 0.40 7.81
CA VAL A 39 -14.41 0.12 8.64
C VAL A 39 -13.13 0.57 7.94
N VAL A 40 -12.29 1.29 8.66
CA VAL A 40 -10.91 1.56 8.27
C VAL A 40 -10.03 0.44 8.79
N MET A 41 -9.33 -0.24 7.90
CA MET A 41 -8.25 -1.17 8.24
C MET A 41 -6.95 -0.41 8.35
N ILE A 42 -6.18 -0.66 9.40
CA ILE A 42 -4.94 0.05 9.71
C ILE A 42 -3.83 -0.99 9.85
N VAL A 43 -2.79 -0.86 9.02
CA VAL A 43 -1.59 -1.70 9.10
C VAL A 43 -0.64 -1.13 10.12
N ASN A 44 -0.29 -1.88 11.15
CA ASN A 44 0.66 -1.47 12.18
C ASN A 44 1.93 -2.31 12.11
N ARG A 45 3.00 -1.73 11.59
CA ARG A 45 4.25 -2.45 11.27
C ARG A 45 4.97 -2.97 12.51
N ASP A 46 5.09 -2.14 13.55
CA ASP A 46 5.91 -2.48 14.72
C ASP A 46 5.12 -3.27 15.77
N SER A 47 3.81 -3.07 15.90
CA SER A 47 2.97 -3.94 16.71
C SER A 47 2.56 -5.23 16.01
N ASN A 48 2.89 -5.40 14.72
CA ASN A 48 2.64 -6.59 13.93
C ASN A 48 1.16 -7.00 13.93
N ASP A 49 0.27 -6.06 13.73
CA ASP A 49 -1.17 -6.27 13.74
C ASP A 49 -1.91 -5.49 12.64
N ILE A 50 -3.12 -5.94 12.36
CA ILE A 50 -4.10 -5.18 11.59
C ILE A 50 -5.19 -4.75 12.55
N ALA A 51 -5.41 -3.44 12.65
CA ALA A 51 -6.45 -2.85 13.46
C ALA A 51 -7.65 -2.43 12.60
N PHE A 52 -8.84 -2.47 13.17
CA PHE A 52 -10.10 -2.14 12.52
C PHE A 52 -10.79 -1.05 13.32
N MET A 53 -11.07 0.08 12.67
CA MET A 53 -11.73 1.24 13.26
C MET A 53 -13.06 1.49 12.57
N ASP A 54 -14.13 1.61 13.33
CA ASP A 54 -15.43 2.01 12.80
C ASP A 54 -15.41 3.49 12.37
N ILE A 55 -15.79 3.77 11.12
CA ILE A 55 -15.74 5.10 10.51
C ILE A 55 -16.63 6.11 11.25
N LYS A 56 -17.80 5.69 11.71
CA LYS A 56 -18.79 6.56 12.32
C LYS A 56 -18.44 6.91 13.76
N THR A 57 -18.08 5.88 14.55
CA THR A 57 -17.80 6.05 15.99
C THR A 57 -16.35 6.35 16.28
N LYS A 58 -15.43 6.07 15.32
CA LYS A 58 -13.98 6.18 15.44
C LYS A 58 -13.41 5.31 16.57
N GLN A 59 -14.17 4.29 16.96
CA GLN A 59 -13.74 3.32 17.96
C GLN A 59 -13.07 2.12 17.29
N MET A 60 -12.06 1.59 17.95
CA MET A 60 -11.44 0.34 17.52
C MET A 60 -12.43 -0.81 17.75
N VAL A 61 -12.82 -1.49 16.67
CA VAL A 61 -13.77 -2.60 16.69
C VAL A 61 -13.07 -3.96 16.72
N GLY A 62 -11.79 -4.00 16.43
CA GLY A 62 -11.00 -5.22 16.52
C GLY A 62 -9.54 -4.99 16.19
N LYS A 63 -8.72 -5.96 16.54
CA LYS A 63 -7.29 -6.01 16.23
C LYS A 63 -6.87 -7.46 16.06
N VAL A 64 -6.11 -7.76 15.01
CA VAL A 64 -5.62 -9.10 14.73
C VAL A 64 -4.09 -9.08 14.79
N PHE A 65 -3.53 -9.71 15.80
CA PHE A 65 -2.09 -9.91 15.92
C PHE A 65 -1.63 -11.01 14.97
N LEU A 66 -0.61 -10.75 14.18
CA LEU A 66 -0.11 -11.64 13.13
C LEU A 66 1.05 -12.53 13.58
N GLY A 67 1.62 -12.25 14.73
CA GLY A 67 2.81 -12.91 15.27
C GLY A 67 3.98 -11.96 15.45
N ASN A 68 5.08 -12.46 16.00
CA ASN A 68 6.27 -11.64 16.22
C ASN A 68 7.10 -11.49 14.94
N ASN A 69 7.73 -10.34 14.78
CA ASN A 69 8.65 -10.02 13.67
C ASN A 69 8.03 -10.24 12.26
N VAL A 70 6.77 -9.83 12.10
CA VAL A 70 6.06 -9.94 10.84
C VAL A 70 6.32 -8.72 9.95
N ASN A 71 6.23 -7.52 10.52
CA ASN A 71 6.33 -6.24 9.82
C ASN A 71 5.35 -6.18 8.61
N PRO A 72 4.03 -6.16 8.86
CA PRO A 72 3.05 -6.10 7.79
C PRO A 72 3.19 -4.80 7.00
N HIS A 73 3.04 -4.88 5.66
CA HIS A 73 3.28 -3.73 4.80
C HIS A 73 1.98 -3.12 4.27
N MET A 74 1.23 -3.85 3.49
CA MET A 74 -0.03 -3.43 2.88
C MET A 74 -1.19 -4.29 3.40
N VAL A 75 -2.36 -3.74 3.48
CA VAL A 75 -3.60 -4.49 3.76
C VAL A 75 -4.61 -4.27 2.65
N MET A 76 -5.33 -5.32 2.29
CA MET A 76 -6.43 -5.23 1.34
C MET A 76 -7.53 -6.21 1.70
N MET A 77 -8.78 -5.82 1.49
CA MET A 77 -9.93 -6.73 1.56
C MET A 77 -10.20 -7.32 0.18
N SER A 78 -10.55 -8.61 0.13
CA SER A 78 -10.98 -9.25 -1.12
C SER A 78 -12.25 -8.60 -1.67
N PRO A 79 -12.43 -8.50 -3.01
CA PRO A 79 -13.60 -7.86 -3.61
C PRO A 79 -14.96 -8.44 -3.15
N ASP A 80 -15.01 -9.73 -2.77
CA ASP A 80 -16.20 -10.37 -2.19
C ASP A 80 -16.40 -10.06 -0.68
N GLY A 81 -15.52 -9.27 -0.08
CA GLY A 81 -15.57 -8.88 1.33
C GLY A 81 -15.27 -10.00 2.33
N ARG A 82 -14.84 -11.17 1.88
CA ARG A 82 -14.69 -12.36 2.73
C ARG A 82 -13.39 -12.37 3.53
N TYR A 83 -12.31 -11.89 2.94
CA TYR A 83 -10.98 -11.95 3.54
C TYR A 83 -10.29 -10.60 3.55
N VAL A 84 -9.52 -10.37 4.59
CA VAL A 84 -8.48 -9.33 4.64
C VAL A 84 -7.14 -10.02 4.54
N VAL A 85 -6.24 -9.51 3.69
CA VAL A 85 -4.90 -10.06 3.51
C VAL A 85 -3.83 -9.01 3.73
N THR A 86 -2.66 -9.46 4.14
CA THR A 86 -1.44 -8.64 4.24
C THR A 86 -0.20 -9.49 4.00
N GLY A 87 0.85 -8.88 3.44
CA GLY A 87 2.19 -9.45 3.37
C GLY A 87 3.01 -9.05 4.59
N GLY A 88 3.75 -9.98 5.18
CA GLY A 88 4.70 -9.72 6.26
C GLY A 88 6.12 -9.74 5.73
N THR A 89 6.73 -8.57 5.53
CA THR A 89 8.02 -8.40 4.82
C THR A 89 9.15 -9.16 5.49
N ARG A 90 9.21 -9.14 6.83
CA ARG A 90 10.24 -9.86 7.60
C ARG A 90 9.93 -11.34 7.79
N ALA A 91 8.65 -11.71 7.68
CA ALA A 91 8.23 -13.11 7.88
C ALA A 91 8.28 -13.94 6.59
N ASN A 92 8.33 -13.33 5.41
CA ASN A 92 8.20 -13.96 4.11
C ASN A 92 6.92 -14.80 4.00
N LYS A 93 5.81 -14.21 4.43
CA LYS A 93 4.50 -14.87 4.51
C LYS A 93 3.37 -13.92 4.16
N ALA A 94 2.31 -14.48 3.59
CA ALA A 94 1.00 -13.84 3.49
C ALA A 94 0.11 -14.30 4.65
N PHE A 95 -0.68 -13.39 5.18
CA PHE A 95 -1.60 -13.60 6.30
C PHE A 95 -3.03 -13.34 5.83
N ILE A 96 -3.93 -14.29 6.08
CA ILE A 96 -5.33 -14.22 5.65
C ILE A 96 -6.22 -14.20 6.90
N ILE A 97 -7.02 -13.16 7.01
CA ILE A 97 -7.96 -12.89 8.11
C ILE A 97 -9.37 -13.03 7.57
N ASP A 98 -10.21 -13.78 8.25
CA ASP A 98 -11.66 -13.87 7.95
C ASP A 98 -12.37 -12.63 8.49
N THR A 99 -13.12 -11.93 7.64
CA THR A 99 -13.78 -10.65 8.00
C THR A 99 -14.95 -10.82 8.97
N LYS A 100 -15.60 -11.97 8.99
CA LYS A 100 -16.75 -12.23 9.85
C LYS A 100 -16.35 -12.53 11.28
N THR A 101 -15.18 -13.14 11.46
CA THR A 101 -14.68 -13.57 12.78
C THR A 101 -13.55 -12.70 13.29
N LEU A 102 -12.91 -11.93 12.43
CA LEU A 102 -11.66 -11.19 12.67
C LEU A 102 -10.56 -12.10 13.22
N GLN A 103 -10.47 -13.31 12.70
CA GLN A 103 -9.43 -14.27 13.08
C GLN A 103 -8.48 -14.54 11.93
N LEU A 104 -7.22 -14.73 12.28
CA LEU A 104 -6.21 -15.23 11.35
C LEU A 104 -6.53 -16.68 11.01
N VAL A 105 -6.96 -16.93 9.77
CA VAL A 105 -7.41 -18.27 9.33
C VAL A 105 -6.33 -19.01 8.54
N LYS A 106 -5.37 -18.28 7.97
CA LYS A 106 -4.29 -18.91 7.21
C LYS A 106 -3.02 -18.05 7.22
N VAL A 107 -1.87 -18.74 7.25
CA VAL A 107 -0.55 -18.17 7.02
C VAL A 107 0.11 -18.97 5.92
N ILE A 108 0.55 -18.31 4.85
CA ILE A 108 1.05 -18.95 3.64
C ILE A 108 2.48 -18.46 3.38
N PRO A 109 3.49 -19.36 3.26
CA PRO A 109 4.82 -18.94 2.81
C PRO A 109 4.78 -18.32 1.41
N THR A 110 5.41 -17.15 1.28
CA THR A 110 5.61 -16.45 0.00
C THR A 110 7.04 -16.65 -0.50
N ASP A 111 7.54 -15.71 -1.26
CA ASP A 111 8.95 -15.49 -1.52
C ASP A 111 9.46 -14.33 -0.65
N ILE A 112 10.64 -13.79 -0.91
CA ILE A 112 11.36 -12.87 -0.02
C ILE A 112 10.72 -11.47 -0.05
N ALA A 113 10.51 -10.90 1.15
CA ALA A 113 9.98 -9.55 1.39
C ALA A 113 8.64 -9.26 0.70
N PRO A 114 7.54 -9.98 1.03
CA PRO A 114 6.22 -9.71 0.43
C PRO A 114 5.71 -8.33 0.87
N GLU A 115 5.50 -7.42 -0.07
CA GLU A 115 5.07 -6.05 0.18
C GLU A 115 3.71 -5.74 -0.42
N HIS A 116 3.65 -5.55 -1.73
CA HIS A 116 2.46 -5.12 -2.44
C HIS A 116 1.63 -6.30 -2.94
N LEU A 117 0.34 -6.09 -3.03
CA LEU A 117 -0.60 -7.16 -3.30
C LEU A 117 -1.81 -6.68 -4.11
N ALA A 118 -2.48 -7.59 -4.78
CA ALA A 118 -3.78 -7.33 -5.39
C ALA A 118 -4.61 -8.61 -5.50
N PHE A 119 -5.94 -8.42 -5.55
CA PHE A 119 -6.88 -9.47 -5.91
C PHE A 119 -7.30 -9.38 -7.37
N SER A 120 -7.54 -10.54 -7.99
CA SER A 120 -8.32 -10.56 -9.22
C SER A 120 -9.77 -10.09 -8.97
N PRO A 121 -10.45 -9.50 -9.98
CA PRO A 121 -11.78 -8.93 -9.81
C PRO A 121 -12.84 -9.93 -9.32
N ASP A 122 -12.65 -11.22 -9.62
CA ASP A 122 -13.52 -12.32 -9.18
C ASP A 122 -13.17 -12.87 -7.79
N SER A 123 -12.23 -12.25 -7.06
CA SER A 123 -11.73 -12.70 -5.76
C SER A 123 -11.05 -14.08 -5.77
N ARG A 124 -10.82 -14.66 -6.94
CA ARG A 124 -10.25 -16.01 -7.05
C ARG A 124 -8.76 -16.03 -6.74
N TRP A 125 -8.02 -15.05 -7.24
CA TRP A 125 -6.58 -15.00 -7.17
C TRP A 125 -6.11 -13.84 -6.30
N TYR A 126 -5.14 -14.12 -5.45
CA TYR A 126 -4.37 -13.14 -4.72
C TYR A 126 -2.93 -13.20 -5.21
N TYR A 127 -2.44 -12.08 -5.75
CA TYR A 127 -1.06 -11.93 -6.18
C TYR A 127 -0.29 -11.10 -5.17
N GLN A 128 0.83 -11.64 -4.70
CA GLN A 128 1.73 -10.99 -3.75
C GLN A 128 3.06 -10.69 -4.43
N GLY A 129 3.41 -9.42 -4.55
CA GLY A 129 4.73 -8.98 -4.99
C GLY A 129 5.79 -9.24 -3.92
N ASN A 130 6.89 -9.82 -4.34
CA ASN A 130 8.05 -10.12 -3.51
C ASN A 130 9.27 -9.40 -4.09
N PRO A 131 9.52 -8.11 -3.73
CA PRO A 131 10.60 -7.30 -4.33
C PRO A 131 11.97 -7.97 -4.23
N ASP A 132 12.40 -8.37 -3.04
CA ASP A 132 13.72 -8.98 -2.84
C ASP A 132 13.83 -10.41 -3.42
N GLY A 133 12.70 -11.01 -3.79
CA GLY A 133 12.63 -12.32 -4.44
C GLY A 133 12.45 -12.25 -5.96
N ASP A 134 12.36 -11.04 -6.56
CA ASP A 134 12.14 -10.83 -7.99
C ASP A 134 10.99 -11.66 -8.56
N SER A 135 9.91 -11.83 -7.78
CA SER A 135 8.85 -12.78 -8.08
C SER A 135 7.46 -12.31 -7.63
N ILE A 136 6.44 -12.99 -8.16
CA ILE A 136 5.05 -12.87 -7.70
C ILE A 136 4.60 -14.22 -7.14
N SER A 137 4.17 -14.26 -5.88
CA SER A 137 3.49 -15.43 -5.30
C SER A 137 2.01 -15.40 -5.68
N VAL A 138 1.53 -16.50 -6.26
CA VAL A 138 0.12 -16.68 -6.65
C VAL A 138 -0.58 -17.55 -5.63
N ILE A 139 -1.61 -17.00 -5.01
CA ILE A 139 -2.40 -17.68 -3.98
C ILE A 139 -3.83 -17.88 -4.49
N ASP A 140 -4.29 -19.12 -4.42
CA ASP A 140 -5.68 -19.50 -4.69
C ASP A 140 -6.53 -19.26 -3.42
N MET A 141 -7.46 -18.33 -3.51
CA MET A 141 -8.30 -17.93 -2.38
C MET A 141 -9.42 -18.94 -2.07
N GLN A 142 -9.68 -19.89 -2.96
CA GLN A 142 -10.61 -20.96 -2.67
C GLN A 142 -9.98 -22.06 -1.80
N SER A 143 -8.74 -22.43 -2.11
CA SER A 143 -7.99 -23.44 -1.35
C SER A 143 -7.13 -22.84 -0.22
N LEU A 144 -6.99 -21.51 -0.18
CA LEU A 144 -6.09 -20.76 0.71
C LEU A 144 -4.66 -21.35 0.67
N SER A 145 -4.13 -21.51 -0.54
CA SER A 145 -2.79 -22.07 -0.75
C SER A 145 -2.03 -21.36 -1.87
N LYS A 146 -0.72 -21.26 -1.71
CA LYS A 146 0.16 -20.81 -2.81
C LYS A 146 0.24 -21.92 -3.86
N ILE A 147 -0.13 -21.60 -5.09
CA ILE A 147 -0.14 -22.55 -6.21
C ILE A 147 1.03 -22.35 -7.16
N LYS A 148 1.62 -21.13 -7.20
CA LYS A 148 2.73 -20.82 -8.11
C LYS A 148 3.57 -19.66 -7.57
N THR A 149 4.83 -19.62 -7.96
CA THR A 149 5.70 -18.44 -7.94
C THR A 149 6.06 -18.10 -9.36
N ILE A 150 5.81 -16.87 -9.81
CA ILE A 150 6.15 -16.38 -11.15
C ILE A 150 7.46 -15.61 -11.02
N PRO A 151 8.58 -16.08 -11.57
CA PRO A 151 9.87 -15.38 -11.51
C PRO A 151 10.07 -14.45 -12.69
N GLY A 152 11.18 -13.70 -12.68
CA GLY A 152 11.69 -12.94 -13.82
C GLY A 152 11.31 -11.48 -13.85
N PHE A 153 10.92 -10.94 -12.69
CA PHE A 153 10.73 -9.53 -12.44
C PHE A 153 12.04 -8.85 -11.98
N ALA A 154 11.98 -7.60 -11.63
CA ALA A 154 13.04 -6.81 -11.01
C ALA A 154 12.39 -5.89 -9.97
N GLU A 155 12.50 -6.25 -8.71
CA GLU A 155 11.82 -5.59 -7.59
C GLU A 155 10.33 -5.33 -7.88
N PRO A 156 9.50 -6.39 -8.08
CA PRO A 156 8.10 -6.21 -8.43
C PRO A 156 7.33 -5.60 -7.25
N LEU A 157 6.70 -4.46 -7.48
CA LEU A 157 5.88 -3.79 -6.49
C LEU A 157 4.39 -4.04 -6.77
N ASN A 158 3.67 -3.03 -7.27
CA ASN A 158 2.22 -3.12 -7.41
C ASN A 158 1.76 -3.98 -8.57
N VAL A 159 0.67 -4.68 -8.32
CA VAL A 159 -0.04 -5.52 -9.28
C VAL A 159 -1.35 -4.85 -9.64
N THR A 160 -1.66 -4.73 -10.92
CA THR A 160 -2.92 -4.22 -11.44
C THR A 160 -3.58 -5.27 -12.33
N PHE A 161 -4.72 -5.81 -11.93
CA PHE A 161 -5.51 -6.68 -12.79
C PHE A 161 -6.36 -5.85 -13.76
N LEU A 162 -6.54 -6.36 -14.99
CA LEU A 162 -7.59 -5.83 -15.86
C LEU A 162 -8.97 -6.18 -15.30
N PRO A 163 -10.00 -5.37 -15.60
CA PRO A 163 -11.36 -5.62 -15.09
C PRO A 163 -11.96 -6.97 -15.47
N ASP A 164 -11.54 -7.55 -16.61
CA ASP A 164 -11.96 -8.88 -17.06
C ASP A 164 -11.14 -10.02 -16.44
N GLY A 165 -10.13 -9.71 -15.62
CA GLY A 165 -9.26 -10.68 -14.95
C GLY A 165 -8.32 -11.45 -15.88
N SER A 166 -8.25 -11.13 -17.17
CA SER A 166 -7.45 -11.89 -18.16
C SER A 166 -5.94 -11.67 -18.01
N LYS A 167 -5.55 -10.45 -17.64
CA LYS A 167 -4.15 -10.03 -17.49
C LYS A 167 -3.93 -9.30 -16.16
N ALA A 168 -2.71 -9.38 -15.67
CA ALA A 168 -2.20 -8.50 -14.62
C ALA A 168 -0.95 -7.78 -15.10
N TYR A 169 -0.84 -6.49 -14.74
CA TYR A 169 0.31 -5.64 -15.03
C TYR A 169 1.07 -5.37 -13.75
N ILE A 170 2.37 -5.62 -13.76
CA ILE A 170 3.24 -5.55 -12.59
C ILE A 170 4.28 -4.46 -12.79
N GLY A 171 4.31 -3.47 -11.89
CA GLY A 171 5.38 -2.49 -11.81
C GLY A 171 6.67 -3.16 -11.35
N ASN A 172 7.78 -2.76 -11.94
CA ASN A 172 9.13 -3.24 -11.59
C ASN A 172 9.97 -2.04 -11.20
N TYR A 173 10.18 -1.86 -9.88
CA TYR A 173 10.89 -0.70 -9.37
C TYR A 173 12.39 -0.73 -9.70
N GLY A 174 12.97 -1.92 -9.77
CA GLY A 174 14.36 -2.11 -10.21
C GLY A 174 14.56 -2.05 -11.72
N ALA A 175 13.55 -1.65 -12.53
CA ALA A 175 13.66 -1.66 -13.99
C ALA A 175 12.71 -0.67 -14.69
N HIS A 176 12.97 -0.42 -15.98
CA HIS A 176 12.21 0.50 -16.84
C HIS A 176 11.12 -0.20 -17.66
N TRP A 177 10.50 -1.24 -17.12
CA TRP A 177 9.48 -2.00 -17.84
C TRP A 177 8.34 -2.46 -16.92
N VAL A 178 7.18 -2.64 -17.52
CA VAL A 178 6.00 -3.23 -16.88
C VAL A 178 5.87 -4.69 -17.31
N GLY A 179 5.71 -5.59 -16.34
CA GLY A 179 5.45 -7.00 -16.60
C GLY A 179 4.00 -7.26 -16.97
N VAL A 180 3.74 -8.07 -17.99
CA VAL A 180 2.41 -8.56 -18.33
C VAL A 180 2.30 -10.03 -17.98
N VAL A 181 1.37 -10.36 -17.10
CA VAL A 181 1.08 -11.74 -16.69
C VAL A 181 -0.23 -12.18 -17.32
N ASP A 182 -0.19 -13.34 -17.98
CA ASP A 182 -1.41 -14.09 -18.34
C ASP A 182 -1.96 -14.76 -17.08
N VAL A 183 -3.12 -14.31 -16.62
CA VAL A 183 -3.70 -14.76 -15.33
C VAL A 183 -4.18 -16.21 -15.40
N ARG A 184 -4.63 -16.69 -16.57
CA ARG A 184 -5.07 -18.07 -16.72
C ARG A 184 -3.91 -19.08 -16.58
N ARG A 185 -2.71 -18.71 -17.04
CA ARG A 185 -1.50 -19.55 -16.98
C ARG A 185 -0.61 -19.22 -15.78
N HIS A 186 -0.81 -18.05 -15.18
CA HIS A 186 0.08 -17.46 -14.17
C HIS A 186 1.52 -17.39 -14.69
N GLU A 187 1.72 -16.75 -15.83
CA GLU A 187 3.02 -16.65 -16.49
C GLU A 187 3.31 -15.22 -16.95
N LEU A 188 4.55 -14.76 -16.72
CA LEU A 188 5.06 -13.53 -17.30
C LEU A 188 5.21 -13.73 -18.80
N VAL A 189 4.37 -13.08 -19.60
CA VAL A 189 4.31 -13.30 -21.06
C VAL A 189 4.95 -12.16 -21.84
N LYS A 190 5.11 -10.98 -21.22
CA LYS A 190 5.70 -9.83 -21.91
C LYS A 190 6.30 -8.83 -20.90
N LYS A 191 7.34 -8.14 -21.34
CA LYS A 191 7.95 -6.98 -20.70
C LYS A 191 7.74 -5.76 -21.59
N ILE A 192 6.94 -4.79 -21.16
CA ILE A 192 6.68 -3.55 -21.90
C ILE A 192 7.72 -2.53 -21.48
N GLN A 193 8.69 -2.24 -22.34
CA GLN A 193 9.72 -1.24 -22.07
C GLN A 193 9.13 0.16 -22.08
N ILE A 194 9.26 0.88 -20.96
CA ILE A 194 8.85 2.28 -20.85
C ILE A 194 9.98 3.21 -21.32
N ALA A 195 11.21 2.79 -21.17
CA ALA A 195 12.42 3.56 -21.51
C ALA A 195 12.69 3.73 -23.01
N GLU A 196 12.05 2.97 -23.88
CA GLU A 196 12.23 3.11 -25.33
C GLU A 196 11.48 4.33 -25.89
N VAL A 197 12.01 5.51 -25.62
CA VAL A 197 11.48 6.78 -26.10
C VAL A 197 12.29 7.20 -27.34
N PRO A 198 11.68 7.44 -28.48
CA PRO A 198 12.38 8.06 -29.62
C PRO A 198 13.05 9.37 -29.18
N GLY A 199 14.39 9.46 -29.39
CA GLY A 199 15.19 10.64 -29.02
C GLY A 199 15.68 10.70 -27.57
N VAL A 200 15.36 9.73 -26.73
CA VAL A 200 16.03 9.53 -25.44
C VAL A 200 17.13 8.49 -25.64
N ALA A 201 18.36 8.80 -25.26
CA ALA A 201 19.46 7.84 -25.27
C ALA A 201 19.04 6.62 -24.43
N LYS A 202 19.26 5.40 -24.97
CA LYS A 202 19.13 4.19 -24.17
C LYS A 202 20.01 4.35 -22.95
N LEU A 203 19.44 4.14 -21.75
CA LEU A 203 20.25 4.00 -20.56
C LEU A 203 21.19 2.82 -20.78
N ASP A 204 22.47 3.10 -20.70
CA ASP A 204 23.48 2.05 -20.71
C ASP A 204 23.60 1.55 -19.26
N PRO A 205 23.15 0.33 -18.94
CA PRO A 205 23.17 -0.19 -17.58
C PRO A 205 24.58 -0.17 -16.98
N ASP A 206 25.62 -0.34 -17.83
CA ASP A 206 27.01 -0.34 -17.39
C ASP A 206 27.54 1.07 -17.04
N LYS A 207 26.84 2.12 -17.46
CA LYS A 207 27.17 3.52 -17.16
C LYS A 207 26.27 4.13 -16.10
N TYR A 208 25.18 3.49 -15.76
CA TYR A 208 24.29 3.94 -14.70
C TYR A 208 24.82 3.45 -13.36
N LEU A 209 25.49 4.35 -12.63
CA LEU A 209 26.07 4.06 -11.32
C LEU A 209 25.13 4.45 -10.15
N GLY A 210 23.88 4.80 -10.44
CA GLY A 210 22.88 5.21 -9.47
C GLY A 210 21.83 4.14 -9.19
N GLU A 211 21.03 4.37 -8.18
CA GLU A 211 19.84 3.60 -7.87
C GLU A 211 18.79 3.78 -8.98
N ILE A 212 18.18 2.69 -9.43
CA ILE A 212 17.11 2.76 -10.43
C ILE A 212 15.79 2.99 -9.66
N HIS A 213 15.15 4.11 -9.91
CA HIS A 213 13.76 4.36 -9.54
C HIS A 213 12.88 4.09 -10.76
N GLY A 214 12.55 2.82 -10.97
CA GLY A 214 11.78 2.37 -12.13
C GLY A 214 10.27 2.55 -11.96
N ILE A 215 9.53 1.50 -12.30
CA ILE A 215 8.07 1.54 -12.36
C ILE A 215 7.46 0.99 -11.07
N ASN A 216 6.79 1.85 -10.29
CA ASN A 216 6.08 1.42 -9.09
C ASN A 216 4.76 0.70 -9.44
N ILE A 217 3.96 1.27 -10.33
CA ILE A 217 2.64 0.75 -10.73
C ILE A 217 2.33 1.09 -12.19
N ALA A 218 1.56 0.24 -12.86
CA ALA A 218 0.84 0.56 -14.09
C ALA A 218 -0.64 0.82 -13.72
N MET A 219 -1.01 2.08 -13.53
CA MET A 219 -2.32 2.51 -13.05
C MET A 219 -3.32 2.61 -14.21
N PRO A 220 -4.49 1.94 -14.16
CA PRO A 220 -5.51 2.05 -15.19
C PRO A 220 -6.21 3.40 -15.16
N SER A 221 -6.51 3.95 -16.35
CA SER A 221 -7.46 5.05 -16.43
C SER A 221 -8.85 4.59 -15.98
N PRO A 222 -9.69 5.49 -15.42
CA PRO A 222 -11.02 5.12 -14.95
C PRO A 222 -11.93 4.50 -16.02
N ASP A 223 -11.71 4.83 -17.31
CA ASP A 223 -12.43 4.24 -18.45
C ASP A 223 -11.80 2.90 -18.92
N GLY A 224 -10.71 2.45 -18.29
CA GLY A 224 -10.00 1.21 -18.63
C GLY A 224 -9.28 1.21 -19.97
N LYS A 225 -9.22 2.34 -20.67
CA LYS A 225 -8.67 2.43 -22.02
C LYS A 225 -7.15 2.33 -22.05
N TYR A 226 -6.48 2.92 -21.07
CA TYR A 226 -5.03 2.95 -20.96
C TYR A 226 -4.56 2.61 -19.56
N LEU A 227 -3.29 2.21 -19.49
CA LEU A 227 -2.54 2.15 -18.25
C LEU A 227 -1.45 3.22 -18.28
N TYR A 228 -1.15 3.80 -17.15
CA TYR A 228 -0.12 4.82 -16.99
C TYR A 228 0.95 4.34 -16.02
N ALA A 229 2.20 4.41 -16.45
CA ALA A 229 3.35 3.95 -15.68
C ALA A 229 4.38 5.07 -15.57
N ALA A 230 4.59 5.59 -14.37
CA ALA A 230 5.63 6.59 -14.09
C ALA A 230 6.98 5.90 -13.91
N ASP A 231 8.01 6.42 -14.58
CA ASP A 231 9.40 5.99 -14.45
C ASP A 231 10.20 7.09 -13.77
N GLY A 232 10.61 6.83 -12.52
CA GLY A 232 11.28 7.79 -11.67
C GLY A 232 12.62 8.26 -12.25
N THR A 233 13.45 7.34 -12.69
CA THR A 233 14.77 7.67 -13.25
C THR A 233 14.68 8.52 -14.51
N LEU A 234 13.69 8.26 -15.36
CA LEU A 234 13.57 8.92 -16.66
C LEU A 234 12.74 10.20 -16.66
N GLY A 235 11.98 10.47 -15.60
CA GLY A 235 11.09 11.64 -15.54
C GLY A 235 9.98 11.60 -16.59
N ILE A 236 9.42 10.43 -16.84
CA ILE A 236 8.37 10.21 -17.85
C ILE A 236 7.21 9.40 -17.29
N VAL A 237 6.07 9.52 -17.92
CA VAL A 237 4.93 8.60 -17.76
C VAL A 237 4.66 7.94 -19.11
N GLY A 238 4.78 6.62 -19.16
CA GLY A 238 4.38 5.82 -20.31
C GLY A 238 2.87 5.57 -20.31
N VAL A 239 2.22 5.82 -21.45
CA VAL A 239 0.81 5.48 -21.69
C VAL A 239 0.77 4.16 -22.43
N ILE A 240 0.19 3.14 -21.84
CA ILE A 240 0.16 1.78 -22.35
C ILE A 240 -1.25 1.46 -22.86
N ASP A 241 -1.36 0.93 -24.08
CA ASP A 241 -2.59 0.31 -24.57
C ASP A 241 -2.63 -1.17 -24.15
N PRO A 242 -3.54 -1.58 -23.24
CA PRO A 242 -3.58 -2.97 -22.74
C PRO A 242 -4.09 -3.99 -23.77
N ARG A 243 -4.67 -3.54 -24.89
CA ARG A 243 -5.10 -4.44 -25.98
C ARG A 243 -3.93 -4.90 -26.82
N GLU A 244 -2.89 -4.05 -26.97
CA GLU A 244 -1.70 -4.32 -27.76
C GLU A 244 -0.46 -4.60 -26.89
N ASP A 245 -0.58 -4.38 -25.57
CA ASP A 245 0.52 -4.47 -24.60
C ASP A 245 1.75 -3.66 -25.05
N LYS A 246 1.53 -2.40 -25.40
CA LYS A 246 2.61 -1.52 -25.84
C LYS A 246 2.41 -0.08 -25.40
N VAL A 247 3.51 0.64 -25.26
CA VAL A 247 3.50 2.09 -25.03
C VAL A 247 3.03 2.79 -26.31
N VAL A 248 2.03 3.64 -26.20
CA VAL A 248 1.48 4.43 -27.30
C VAL A 248 1.85 5.90 -27.22
N LYS A 249 2.26 6.36 -26.03
CA LYS A 249 2.69 7.75 -25.79
C LYS A 249 3.59 7.84 -24.58
N HIS A 250 4.50 8.82 -24.61
CA HIS A 250 5.28 9.25 -23.46
C HIS A 250 4.91 10.68 -23.08
N ILE A 251 4.81 10.94 -21.78
CA ILE A 251 4.53 12.24 -21.19
C ILE A 251 5.73 12.62 -20.33
N ARG A 252 6.44 13.70 -20.70
CA ARG A 252 7.51 14.23 -19.83
C ARG A 252 6.87 14.91 -18.63
N VAL A 253 7.39 14.61 -17.44
CA VAL A 253 6.97 15.17 -16.16
C VAL A 253 8.19 15.74 -15.43
N GLY A 254 8.09 16.03 -14.14
CA GLY A 254 9.23 16.48 -13.33
C GLY A 254 10.22 15.34 -13.02
N LYS A 255 11.16 15.60 -12.12
CA LYS A 255 12.20 14.65 -11.73
C LYS A 255 11.67 13.66 -10.70
N ASP A 256 12.11 12.41 -10.83
CA ASP A 256 11.77 11.31 -9.92
C ASP A 256 10.26 11.19 -9.65
N PRO A 257 9.43 11.01 -10.71
CA PRO A 257 8.01 10.75 -10.53
C PRO A 257 7.81 9.41 -9.83
N TRP A 258 7.10 9.45 -8.68
CA TRP A 258 6.95 8.28 -7.82
C TRP A 258 5.91 7.29 -8.34
N ARG A 259 4.71 7.79 -8.57
CA ARG A 259 3.53 7.04 -9.03
C ARG A 259 2.65 7.92 -9.86
N ILE A 260 1.58 7.32 -10.39
CA ILE A 260 0.49 8.09 -10.96
C ILE A 260 -0.80 7.77 -10.21
N TYR A 261 -1.58 8.80 -9.91
CA TYR A 261 -2.83 8.72 -9.17
C TYR A 261 -3.95 9.28 -10.03
N MET A 262 -5.04 8.53 -10.18
CA MET A 262 -6.15 8.87 -11.06
C MET A 262 -7.22 9.68 -10.34
N GLY A 263 -7.59 10.83 -10.89
CA GLY A 263 -8.76 11.57 -10.42
C GLY A 263 -10.03 10.77 -10.69
N HIS A 264 -10.95 10.78 -9.72
CA HIS A 264 -12.17 9.95 -9.75
C HIS A 264 -13.14 10.31 -10.88
N ASP A 265 -13.05 11.55 -11.38
CA ASP A 265 -13.87 12.02 -12.51
C ASP A 265 -13.30 11.65 -13.89
N GLY A 266 -12.12 11.01 -13.91
CA GLY A 266 -11.46 10.57 -15.14
C GLY A 266 -10.93 11.69 -16.05
N LYS A 267 -10.83 12.93 -15.53
CA LYS A 267 -10.27 14.06 -16.33
C LYS A 267 -8.77 14.17 -16.20
N TYR A 268 -8.27 14.05 -14.98
CA TYR A 268 -6.87 14.28 -14.66
C TYR A 268 -6.27 13.13 -13.87
N ALA A 269 -4.96 12.97 -14.01
CA ALA A 269 -4.13 12.21 -13.13
C ALA A 269 -3.03 13.10 -12.55
N ILE A 270 -2.47 12.72 -11.41
CA ILE A 270 -1.37 13.44 -10.77
C ILE A 270 -0.20 12.48 -10.56
N THR A 271 1.00 12.93 -10.88
CA THR A 271 2.24 12.30 -10.45
C THR A 271 3.05 13.25 -9.58
N PRO A 272 3.38 12.85 -8.33
CA PRO A 272 4.38 13.53 -7.53
C PRO A 272 5.76 13.39 -8.17
N ASN A 273 6.50 14.49 -8.29
CA ASN A 273 7.87 14.53 -8.80
C ASN A 273 8.80 14.80 -7.59
N ASN A 274 9.27 13.75 -6.93
CA ASN A 274 9.99 13.87 -5.67
C ASN A 274 11.36 14.54 -5.82
N GLY A 275 11.97 14.44 -7.02
CA GLY A 275 13.30 15.02 -7.28
C GLY A 275 13.32 16.53 -7.49
N ASP A 276 12.17 17.19 -7.67
CA ASP A 276 12.05 18.64 -7.79
C ASP A 276 10.88 19.24 -6.97
N GLU A 277 10.31 18.45 -6.06
CA GLU A 277 9.25 18.86 -5.13
C GLU A 277 8.04 19.49 -5.82
N THR A 278 7.66 18.95 -6.97
CA THR A 278 6.51 19.40 -7.75
C THR A 278 5.51 18.27 -7.96
N ILE A 279 4.32 18.62 -8.45
CA ILE A 279 3.39 17.65 -9.03
C ILE A 279 3.16 17.97 -10.50
N SER A 280 3.01 16.95 -11.33
CA SER A 280 2.50 17.11 -12.71
C SER A 280 1.06 16.64 -12.76
N ILE A 281 0.17 17.53 -13.21
CA ILE A 281 -1.24 17.23 -13.48
C ILE A 281 -1.36 16.88 -14.95
N ILE A 282 -1.79 15.67 -15.25
CA ILE A 282 -1.89 15.12 -16.60
C ILE A 282 -3.36 15.13 -17.03
N ASP A 283 -3.67 15.75 -18.15
CA ASP A 283 -4.98 15.65 -18.81
C ASP A 283 -5.09 14.30 -19.52
N LEU A 284 -6.01 13.45 -19.06
CA LEU A 284 -6.19 12.08 -19.57
C LEU A 284 -6.81 12.03 -20.98
N LYS A 285 -7.48 13.11 -21.42
CA LYS A 285 -8.04 13.20 -22.76
C LYS A 285 -6.97 13.45 -23.82
N THR A 286 -6.00 14.32 -23.50
CA THR A 286 -4.92 14.71 -24.41
C THR A 286 -3.64 13.92 -24.19
N ASN A 287 -3.53 13.22 -23.04
CA ASN A 287 -2.31 12.56 -22.57
C ASN A 287 -1.12 13.54 -22.55
N SER A 288 -1.29 14.70 -21.92
CA SER A 288 -0.25 15.72 -21.78
C SER A 288 -0.34 16.41 -20.43
N VAL A 289 0.76 17.01 -19.98
CA VAL A 289 0.77 17.81 -18.76
C VAL A 289 -0.07 19.05 -18.94
N ALA A 290 -1.09 19.21 -18.11
CA ALA A 290 -1.96 20.38 -18.04
C ALA A 290 -1.39 21.46 -17.12
N ALA A 291 -0.71 21.06 -16.04
CA ALA A 291 -0.04 21.96 -15.09
C ALA A 291 1.09 21.24 -14.36
N THR A 292 2.12 22.00 -13.99
CA THR A 292 3.13 21.61 -13.02
C THR A 292 3.08 22.60 -11.88
N LEU A 293 2.91 22.13 -10.65
CA LEU A 293 2.71 22.97 -9.46
C LEU A 293 3.69 22.59 -8.36
N GLU A 294 4.09 23.59 -7.58
CA GLU A 294 4.92 23.36 -6.39
C GLU A 294 4.18 22.51 -5.35
N ALA A 295 4.91 21.67 -4.67
CA ALA A 295 4.44 20.77 -3.62
C ALA A 295 5.48 20.71 -2.49
N GLY A 296 5.60 19.58 -1.80
CA GLY A 296 6.58 19.37 -0.73
C GLY A 296 7.52 18.19 -0.99
N PRO A 297 8.52 18.03 -0.14
CA PRO A 297 9.46 16.90 -0.23
C PRO A 297 8.79 15.57 0.12
N ASN A 298 9.34 14.48 -0.39
CA ASN A 298 8.95 13.11 -0.06
C ASN A 298 7.44 12.89 -0.13
N MET A 299 6.86 13.11 -1.28
CA MET A 299 5.43 12.90 -1.51
C MET A 299 5.15 11.41 -1.65
N THR A 300 4.28 10.87 -0.80
CA THR A 300 3.98 9.45 -0.68
C THR A 300 2.60 9.06 -1.18
N GLY A 301 1.68 10.01 -1.29
CA GLY A 301 0.32 9.72 -1.70
C GLY A 301 -0.43 10.91 -2.27
N VAL A 302 -1.43 10.62 -3.10
CA VAL A 302 -2.41 11.59 -3.58
C VAL A 302 -3.79 10.99 -3.44
N ASN A 303 -4.67 11.68 -2.71
CA ASN A 303 -6.06 11.30 -2.56
C ASN A 303 -6.97 12.37 -3.18
N PHE A 304 -8.10 11.94 -3.72
CA PHE A 304 -9.07 12.85 -4.33
C PHE A 304 -10.37 12.86 -3.55
N ALA A 305 -10.88 14.05 -3.25
CA ALA A 305 -12.17 14.23 -2.59
C ALA A 305 -12.71 15.65 -2.83
N GLN A 306 -14.01 15.81 -2.94
CA GLN A 306 -14.69 17.11 -3.03
C GLN A 306 -14.10 18.05 -4.10
N GLY A 307 -13.70 17.51 -5.27
CA GLY A 307 -13.08 18.29 -6.36
C GLY A 307 -11.67 18.80 -6.07
N LYS A 308 -11.02 18.27 -5.03
CA LYS A 308 -9.65 18.60 -4.62
C LYS A 308 -8.74 17.38 -4.73
N ALA A 309 -7.44 17.63 -4.88
CA ALA A 309 -6.39 16.65 -4.66
C ALA A 309 -5.63 17.00 -3.37
N PHE A 310 -5.37 15.99 -2.56
CA PHE A 310 -4.63 16.07 -1.30
C PHE A 310 -3.31 15.31 -1.48
N VAL A 311 -2.21 16.03 -1.54
CA VAL A 311 -0.87 15.47 -1.76
C VAL A 311 -0.17 15.37 -0.42
N ILE A 312 0.16 14.16 -0.01
CA ILE A 312 0.78 13.86 1.27
C ILE A 312 2.30 14.02 1.12
N SER A 313 2.88 14.91 1.90
CA SER A 313 4.34 15.06 1.98
C SER A 313 4.81 14.48 3.30
N SER A 314 5.45 13.30 3.23
CA SER A 314 5.72 12.44 4.39
C SER A 314 6.46 13.15 5.52
N THR A 315 7.52 13.87 5.20
CA THR A 315 8.44 14.45 6.19
C THR A 315 8.23 15.94 6.45
N SER A 316 7.45 16.63 5.62
CA SER A 316 7.21 18.07 5.80
C SER A 316 6.22 18.41 6.91
N GLY A 317 5.41 17.43 7.33
CA GLY A 317 4.30 17.64 8.26
C GLY A 317 3.11 18.38 7.64
N PHE A 318 2.99 18.38 6.31
CA PHE A 318 1.89 19.01 5.57
C PHE A 318 1.23 18.07 4.58
N VAL A 319 -0.07 18.32 4.35
CA VAL A 319 -0.80 17.83 3.17
C VAL A 319 -1.09 19.05 2.29
N TYR A 320 -0.64 19.01 1.04
CA TYR A 320 -0.85 20.09 0.07
C TYR A 320 -2.17 19.87 -0.65
N VAL A 321 -2.95 20.93 -0.83
CA VAL A 321 -4.29 20.85 -1.39
C VAL A 321 -4.36 21.63 -2.70
N TYR A 322 -4.92 21.00 -3.73
CA TYR A 322 -5.09 21.59 -5.05
C TYR A 322 -6.57 21.51 -5.48
N ASP A 323 -7.07 22.58 -6.05
CA ASP A 323 -8.39 22.60 -6.67
C ASP A 323 -8.32 22.01 -8.08
N MET A 324 -9.02 20.93 -8.32
CA MET A 324 -8.95 20.17 -9.57
C MET A 324 -9.80 20.77 -10.70
N ASN A 325 -10.62 21.78 -10.43
CA ASN A 325 -11.36 22.50 -11.47
C ASN A 325 -10.51 23.63 -12.07
N SER A 326 -9.81 24.37 -11.22
CA SER A 326 -8.95 25.49 -11.64
C SER A 326 -7.50 25.09 -11.89
N LEU A 327 -7.08 23.89 -11.47
CA LEU A 327 -5.71 23.39 -11.48
C LEU A 327 -4.74 24.34 -10.76
N LYS A 328 -5.14 24.82 -9.59
CA LYS A 328 -4.37 25.76 -8.77
C LYS A 328 -4.18 25.26 -7.34
N PRO A 329 -3.11 25.70 -6.65
CA PRO A 329 -3.00 25.47 -5.22
C PRO A 329 -4.20 26.04 -4.46
N ALA A 330 -4.77 25.24 -3.55
CA ALA A 330 -5.87 25.62 -2.66
C ALA A 330 -5.42 25.74 -1.20
N GLY A 331 -4.12 25.65 -0.95
CA GLY A 331 -3.49 25.76 0.36
C GLY A 331 -2.76 24.51 0.81
N ARG A 332 -2.47 24.46 2.11
CA ARG A 332 -1.86 23.29 2.75
C ARG A 332 -2.40 23.12 4.16
N ILE A 333 -2.50 21.90 4.61
CA ILE A 333 -2.99 21.54 5.94
C ILE A 333 -1.78 21.14 6.78
N LYS A 334 -1.57 21.83 7.91
CA LYS A 334 -0.51 21.45 8.85
C LYS A 334 -0.98 20.26 9.68
N MET A 335 -0.28 19.15 9.56
CA MET A 335 -0.56 17.91 10.27
C MET A 335 0.20 17.83 11.61
N GLY A 336 1.42 18.36 11.63
CA GLY A 336 2.27 18.38 12.83
C GLY A 336 3.66 18.92 12.53
N THR A 337 4.55 18.77 13.52
CA THR A 337 5.97 19.11 13.39
C THR A 337 6.78 17.89 13.80
N ASN A 338 7.79 17.53 13.04
CA ASN A 338 8.63 16.34 13.24
C ASN A 338 7.78 15.04 13.30
N ILE A 339 6.81 14.92 12.41
CA ILE A 339 5.98 13.73 12.25
C ILE A 339 6.19 13.13 10.87
N GLN A 340 5.91 11.84 10.76
CA GLN A 340 5.98 11.12 9.51
C GLN A 340 4.57 10.72 9.08
N LEU A 341 4.17 11.22 7.92
CA LEU A 341 2.90 10.92 7.27
C LEU A 341 3.11 9.77 6.27
N GLU A 342 2.27 8.78 6.35
CA GLU A 342 2.35 7.61 5.48
C GLU A 342 1.29 7.69 4.36
N THR A 343 0.53 6.64 4.12
CA THR A 343 -0.54 6.66 3.13
C THR A 343 -1.91 6.91 3.74
N ALA A 344 -2.82 7.39 2.90
CA ALA A 344 -4.21 7.61 3.27
C ALA A 344 -5.16 6.83 2.35
N THR A 345 -6.35 6.56 2.87
CA THR A 345 -7.51 6.14 2.09
C THR A 345 -8.62 7.19 2.23
N THR A 346 -9.42 7.36 1.17
CA THR A 346 -10.60 8.23 1.16
C THR A 346 -11.84 7.37 1.43
N ASP A 347 -12.81 7.85 2.19
CA ASP A 347 -14.06 7.11 2.36
C ASP A 347 -14.86 7.02 1.04
N THR A 348 -15.78 6.09 0.97
CA THR A 348 -16.56 5.83 -0.25
C THR A 348 -17.46 6.99 -0.68
N LYS A 349 -17.70 7.97 0.22
CA LYS A 349 -18.46 9.19 -0.06
C LYS A 349 -17.58 10.39 -0.45
N GLU A 350 -16.26 10.19 -0.44
CA GLU A 350 -15.27 11.24 -0.71
C GLU A 350 -15.41 12.45 0.25
N GLU A 351 -15.81 12.18 1.51
CA GLU A 351 -15.97 13.22 2.52
C GLU A 351 -14.76 13.34 3.44
N LYS A 352 -14.07 12.24 3.70
CA LYS A 352 -12.94 12.18 4.64
C LYS A 352 -11.79 11.33 4.13
N LEU A 353 -10.59 11.77 4.47
CA LEU A 353 -9.36 11.00 4.29
C LEU A 353 -8.90 10.48 5.65
N TYR A 354 -8.44 9.26 5.68
CA TYR A 354 -7.86 8.59 6.84
C TYR A 354 -6.37 8.37 6.56
N LEU A 355 -5.52 9.15 7.18
CA LEU A 355 -4.08 9.20 6.95
C LEU A 355 -3.34 8.55 8.13
N ALA A 356 -2.51 7.56 7.86
CA ALA A 356 -1.64 6.98 8.85
C ALA A 356 -0.51 7.94 9.23
N GLU A 357 -0.25 8.11 10.53
CA GLU A 357 0.85 8.90 11.09
C GLU A 357 1.66 8.02 12.02
N SER A 358 2.91 7.70 11.60
CA SER A 358 3.70 6.65 12.24
C SER A 358 4.49 7.11 13.46
N THR A 359 4.78 8.40 13.60
CA THR A 359 5.59 8.93 14.72
C THR A 359 4.84 8.89 16.06
N ASN A 360 3.58 9.32 16.08
CA ASN A 360 2.75 9.36 17.28
C ASN A 360 1.77 8.19 17.35
N HIS A 361 1.80 7.29 16.34
CA HIS A 361 0.95 6.11 16.29
C HIS A 361 -0.55 6.43 16.20
N GLU A 362 -0.89 7.32 15.28
CA GLU A 362 -2.23 7.86 15.11
C GLU A 362 -2.78 7.65 13.70
N VAL A 363 -4.09 7.77 13.55
CA VAL A 363 -4.76 8.05 12.28
C VAL A 363 -5.28 9.47 12.31
N LEU A 364 -4.92 10.26 11.30
CA LEU A 364 -5.37 11.64 11.12
C LEU A 364 -6.55 11.62 10.15
N ILE A 365 -7.69 12.14 10.57
CA ILE A 365 -8.90 12.19 9.75
C ILE A 365 -9.06 13.61 9.24
N ILE A 366 -8.97 13.77 7.92
CA ILE A 366 -9.11 15.06 7.25
C ILE A 366 -10.51 15.17 6.67
N ASP A 367 -11.27 16.19 7.08
CA ASP A 367 -12.51 16.55 6.42
C ASP A 367 -12.19 17.25 5.08
N ALA A 368 -12.57 16.64 3.98
CA ALA A 368 -12.17 17.11 2.65
C ALA A 368 -12.81 18.44 2.25
N LYS A 369 -13.96 18.79 2.83
CA LYS A 369 -14.65 20.05 2.56
C LYS A 369 -14.03 21.22 3.32
N THR A 370 -13.79 21.05 4.61
CA THR A 370 -13.36 22.12 5.53
C THR A 370 -11.86 22.15 5.77
N ASN A 371 -11.14 21.08 5.43
CA ASN A 371 -9.74 20.82 5.75
C ASN A 371 -9.46 20.70 7.26
N ALA A 372 -10.50 20.48 8.08
CA ALA A 372 -10.34 20.22 9.51
C ALA A 372 -9.72 18.85 9.72
N VAL A 373 -8.88 18.74 10.77
CA VAL A 373 -8.15 17.51 11.12
C VAL A 373 -8.58 17.04 12.51
N GLU A 374 -8.94 15.78 12.61
CA GLU A 374 -9.15 15.07 13.85
C GLU A 374 -8.09 13.99 14.03
N ARG A 375 -7.68 13.71 15.26
CA ARG A 375 -6.67 12.71 15.60
C ARG A 375 -7.28 11.55 16.36
N VAL A 376 -6.95 10.33 15.97
CA VAL A 376 -7.33 9.09 16.65
C VAL A 376 -6.08 8.33 17.02
N GLY A 377 -5.75 8.31 18.31
CA GLY A 377 -4.60 7.59 18.85
C GLY A 377 -4.90 6.13 19.20
N HIS A 378 -3.87 5.42 19.68
CA HIS A 378 -3.95 4.03 20.13
C HIS A 378 -4.36 3.01 19.07
N VAL A 379 -4.09 3.32 17.80
CA VAL A 379 -4.42 2.45 16.67
C VAL A 379 -3.48 1.24 16.56
N GLY A 380 -2.25 1.35 17.05
CA GLY A 380 -1.17 0.35 17.03
C GLY A 380 0.16 1.07 16.94
N LEU A 381 1.28 0.33 16.85
CA LEU A 381 2.60 0.93 16.73
C LEU A 381 3.05 1.01 15.28
N TYR A 382 3.48 2.18 14.86
CA TYR A 382 3.93 2.50 13.52
C TYR A 382 2.87 2.16 12.45
N PRO A 383 1.68 2.85 12.48
CA PRO A 383 0.70 2.70 11.42
C PRO A 383 1.31 3.16 10.09
N TRP A 384 1.29 2.27 9.10
CA TRP A 384 1.95 2.44 7.82
C TRP A 384 0.99 2.81 6.69
N GLY A 385 -0.24 2.35 6.80
CA GLY A 385 -1.25 2.62 5.79
C GLY A 385 -2.65 2.30 6.30
N THR A 386 -3.62 2.85 5.59
CA THR A 386 -5.04 2.64 5.83
C THR A 386 -5.71 2.11 4.58
N HIS A 387 -6.80 1.35 4.75
CA HIS A 387 -7.59 0.83 3.65
C HIS A 387 -9.07 0.78 4.02
N ILE A 388 -9.94 1.18 3.10
CA ILE A 388 -11.39 1.03 3.19
C ILE A 388 -11.86 0.28 1.96
N MET A 389 -12.70 -0.75 2.13
CA MET A 389 -13.28 -1.47 1.00
C MET A 389 -14.06 -0.50 0.12
N ASP A 390 -13.96 -0.68 -1.20
CA ASP A 390 -14.59 0.15 -2.24
C ASP A 390 -14.13 1.62 -2.27
N SER A 391 -13.13 1.99 -1.50
CA SER A 391 -12.47 3.27 -1.72
C SER A 391 -11.75 3.28 -3.07
N LYS A 392 -11.83 4.41 -3.77
CA LYS A 392 -11.10 4.63 -5.03
C LYS A 392 -9.61 4.96 -4.83
N ASP A 393 -9.22 5.30 -3.60
CA ASP A 393 -7.88 5.76 -3.22
C ASP A 393 -7.21 4.83 -2.20
N ASN A 394 -7.26 3.53 -2.45
CA ASN A 394 -6.54 2.55 -1.63
C ASN A 394 -5.14 2.33 -2.20
N TYR A 395 -4.24 3.25 -1.90
CA TYR A 395 -2.85 3.17 -2.34
C TYR A 395 -1.93 2.80 -1.17
N CYS A 396 -0.93 1.99 -1.45
CA CYS A 396 0.19 1.71 -0.56
C CYS A 396 1.47 2.38 -1.08
N HIS A 397 2.42 2.65 -0.21
CA HIS A 397 3.76 3.16 -0.59
C HIS A 397 4.49 2.24 -1.53
#